data_bd8166b4b06d2458901b5606b641eaf1
#
_entry.id   bd8166b4b06d2458901b5606b641eaf1
#
_cell.length_a   1.000
_cell.length_b   1.000
_cell.length_c   1.000
_cell.angle_alpha   90.00
_cell.angle_beta   90.00
_cell.angle_gamma   90.00
#
_symmetry.space_group_name_H-M   'P 1'
#
loop_
_entity.id
_entity.type
_entity.pdbx_description
1 polymer ?
#
loop_
_entity_poly.entity_id
_entity_poly.type
_entity_poly.pdbx_seq_one_letter_code
_entity_poly.pdbx_strand_id
1 'polypeptide(L)'
;MKKQQRKQMREFDERLSEEAEQLNSYLFQYRDCIAKKKNLERRKEEIRAEFSSYKSPSFDGMPKGSSFSNDPPVVALMFRLDEIDAKIGEQMNRVSKLLSDIMNIIDLLPDSTPEENLSKAIIENRYIDRMGWDRVCRENHCSRSKTSRYWKKGLYALLEFKKVKKILHDYYEGV
;
A
#
# COMPACT_ATOMS: atom_id res chain seq x y z
N MET A 1 27.70 15.70 15.49
CA MET A 1 27.13 14.36 15.65
C MET A 1 25.99 14.05 14.66
N LYS A 2 24.94 14.86 14.49
CA LYS A 2 23.78 14.58 13.60
C LYS A 2 24.11 14.44 12.09
N LYS A 3 25.11 15.13 11.54
CA LYS A 3 25.49 15.02 10.11
C LYS A 3 26.25 13.73 9.77
N GLN A 4 27.12 13.27 10.66
CA GLN A 4 27.84 12.00 10.48
C GLN A 4 26.90 10.78 10.61
N GLN A 5 25.94 10.82 11.53
CA GLN A 5 24.91 9.79 11.64
C GLN A 5 24.00 9.72 10.40
N ARG A 6 23.65 10.88 9.79
CA ARG A 6 22.90 10.94 8.54
C ARG A 6 23.69 10.41 7.33
N LYS A 7 25.01 10.60 7.31
CA LYS A 7 25.89 10.09 6.25
C LYS A 7 26.05 8.57 6.36
N GLN A 8 26.28 8.05 7.56
CA GLN A 8 26.31 6.61 7.82
C GLN A 8 24.93 5.93 7.55
N MET A 9 23.81 6.63 7.82
CA MET A 9 22.48 6.13 7.48
C MET A 9 22.27 6.02 5.95
N ARG A 10 22.79 6.96 5.15
CA ARG A 10 22.74 6.89 3.68
C ARG A 10 23.60 5.76 3.14
N GLU A 11 24.81 5.58 3.64
CA GLU A 11 25.71 4.49 3.24
C GLU A 11 25.18 3.09 3.60
N PHE A 12 24.30 2.97 4.62
CA PHE A 12 23.67 1.70 4.98
C PHE A 12 22.46 1.36 4.11
N ASP A 13 21.74 2.36 3.59
CA ASP A 13 20.66 2.18 2.60
C ASP A 13 21.20 1.94 1.18
N GLU A 14 22.44 2.32 0.89
CA GLU A 14 22.99 2.44 -0.46
C GLU A 14 23.41 1.14 -1.16
N ARG A 15 23.27 -0.06 -0.56
CA ARG A 15 23.68 -1.30 -1.27
C ARG A 15 22.84 -2.51 -0.94
N LEU A 16 21.59 -2.49 -1.37
CA LEU A 16 20.89 -3.72 -1.70
C LEU A 16 21.38 -4.18 -3.09
N SER A 17 21.43 -5.50 -3.32
CA SER A 17 21.55 -6.00 -4.68
C SER A 17 20.32 -5.61 -5.50
N GLU A 18 20.44 -5.54 -6.82
CA GLU A 18 19.31 -5.22 -7.70
C GLU A 18 18.09 -6.12 -7.45
N GLU A 19 18.31 -7.44 -7.30
CA GLU A 19 17.25 -8.39 -6.94
C GLU A 19 16.59 -8.07 -5.59
N ALA A 20 17.37 -7.60 -4.60
CA ALA A 20 16.83 -7.25 -3.28
C ALA A 20 16.05 -5.92 -3.33
N GLU A 21 16.43 -4.98 -4.19
CA GLU A 21 15.66 -3.76 -4.45
C GLU A 21 14.35 -4.07 -5.17
N GLN A 22 14.36 -4.98 -6.14
CA GLN A 22 13.16 -5.47 -6.81
C GLN A 22 12.21 -6.15 -5.82
N LEU A 23 12.71 -7.04 -4.95
CA LEU A 23 11.91 -7.67 -3.91
C LEU A 23 11.33 -6.63 -2.94
N ASN A 24 12.15 -5.69 -2.47
CA ASN A 24 11.70 -4.60 -1.61
C ASN A 24 10.57 -3.80 -2.28
N SER A 25 10.73 -3.44 -3.55
CA SER A 25 9.71 -2.70 -4.33
C SER A 25 8.42 -3.51 -4.50
N TYR A 26 8.54 -4.82 -4.76
CA TYR A 26 7.40 -5.72 -4.84
C TYR A 26 6.62 -5.78 -3.52
N LEU A 27 7.31 -5.95 -2.39
CA LEU A 27 6.69 -6.01 -1.07
C LEU A 27 6.01 -4.68 -0.68
N PHE A 28 6.48 -3.54 -1.17
CA PHE A 28 5.84 -2.24 -0.94
C PHE A 28 4.55 -2.01 -1.71
N GLN A 29 4.25 -2.79 -2.75
CA GLN A 29 3.03 -2.62 -3.56
C GLN A 29 1.74 -2.69 -2.74
N TYR A 30 1.70 -3.51 -1.70
CA TYR A 30 0.56 -3.59 -0.79
C TYR A 30 0.25 -2.23 -0.15
N ARG A 31 1.29 -1.52 0.31
CA ARG A 31 1.17 -0.17 0.86
C ARG A 31 0.63 0.82 -0.17
N ASP A 32 1.12 0.75 -1.41
CA ASP A 32 0.70 1.64 -2.49
C ASP A 32 -0.74 1.35 -2.92
N CYS A 33 -1.13 0.09 -2.97
CA CYS A 33 -2.51 -0.29 -3.25
C CYS A 33 -3.49 0.21 -2.18
N ILE A 34 -3.12 0.16 -0.90
CA ILE A 34 -3.93 0.74 0.19
C ILE A 34 -4.00 2.26 0.08
N ALA A 35 -2.91 2.93 -0.27
CA ALA A 35 -2.93 4.38 -0.47
C ALA A 35 -3.87 4.77 -1.63
N LYS A 36 -3.86 4.03 -2.74
CA LYS A 36 -4.80 4.22 -3.86
C LYS A 36 -6.25 4.02 -3.41
N LYS A 37 -6.55 2.95 -2.64
CA LYS A 37 -7.89 2.71 -2.08
C LYS A 37 -8.36 3.89 -1.24
N LYS A 38 -7.54 4.39 -0.31
CA LYS A 38 -7.87 5.56 0.52
C LYS A 38 -8.16 6.82 -0.30
N ASN A 39 -7.41 7.03 -1.39
CA ASN A 39 -7.65 8.16 -2.28
C ASN A 39 -9.00 8.04 -3.00
N LEU A 40 -9.40 6.84 -3.41
CA LEU A 40 -10.72 6.61 -4.01
C LEU A 40 -11.85 6.83 -2.98
N GLU A 41 -11.68 6.33 -1.75
CA GLU A 41 -12.63 6.54 -0.66
C GLU A 41 -12.82 8.04 -0.36
N ARG A 42 -11.71 8.81 -0.28
CA ARG A 42 -11.78 10.27 -0.11
C ARG A 42 -12.56 10.95 -1.26
N ARG A 43 -12.28 10.58 -2.52
CA ARG A 43 -13.02 11.12 -3.68
C ARG A 43 -14.50 10.75 -3.63
N LYS A 44 -14.84 9.55 -3.16
CA LYS A 44 -16.24 9.15 -2.96
C LYS A 44 -16.94 10.06 -1.94
N GLU A 45 -16.28 10.37 -0.82
CA GLU A 45 -16.85 11.25 0.19
C GLU A 45 -16.99 12.71 -0.34
N GLU A 46 -16.08 13.19 -1.17
CA GLU A 46 -16.18 14.48 -1.83
C GLU A 46 -17.44 14.56 -2.74
N ILE A 47 -17.69 13.52 -3.55
CA ILE A 47 -18.90 13.44 -4.40
C ILE A 47 -20.17 13.33 -3.56
N ARG A 48 -20.15 12.58 -2.45
CA ARG A 48 -21.29 12.50 -1.52
C ARG A 48 -21.60 13.84 -0.88
N ALA A 49 -20.58 14.61 -0.51
CA ALA A 49 -20.74 15.94 0.03
C ALA A 49 -21.34 16.90 -1.02
N GLU A 50 -20.88 16.79 -2.27
CA GLU A 50 -21.47 17.52 -3.41
C GLU A 50 -22.95 17.15 -3.59
N PHE A 51 -23.27 15.85 -3.59
CA PHE A 51 -24.65 15.36 -3.69
C PHE A 51 -25.55 15.92 -2.57
N SER A 52 -25.07 15.93 -1.33
CA SER A 52 -25.83 16.42 -0.17
C SER A 52 -26.01 17.95 -0.18
N SER A 53 -25.20 18.67 -0.94
CA SER A 53 -25.33 20.13 -1.11
C SER A 53 -26.45 20.54 -2.07
N TYR A 54 -26.92 19.62 -2.93
CA TYR A 54 -28.09 19.86 -3.77
C TYR A 54 -29.33 19.88 -2.87
N LYS A 55 -29.84 21.09 -2.62
CA LYS A 55 -31.13 21.27 -1.95
C LYS A 55 -32.21 20.62 -2.78
N SER A 56 -33.09 19.83 -2.12
CA SER A 56 -34.34 19.42 -2.75
C SER A 56 -35.00 20.64 -3.36
N PRO A 57 -35.55 20.57 -4.61
CA PRO A 57 -36.25 21.69 -5.19
C PRO A 57 -37.34 22.12 -4.20
N SER A 58 -37.25 23.35 -3.74
CA SER A 58 -38.33 23.95 -2.96
C SER A 58 -39.54 24.00 -3.88
N PHE A 59 -40.62 23.34 -3.49
CA PHE A 59 -41.92 23.44 -4.16
C PHE A 59 -42.52 24.82 -3.87
N ASP A 60 -41.90 25.85 -4.39
CA ASP A 60 -42.45 27.19 -4.37
C ASP A 60 -42.93 27.51 -5.81
N GLY A 61 -44.21 27.37 -5.94
CA GLY A 61 -45.11 27.56 -7.04
C GLY A 61 -44.58 28.07 -8.38
N MET A 62 -44.91 27.35 -9.43
CA MET A 62 -44.80 27.55 -10.86
C MET A 62 -43.52 27.12 -11.58
N PRO A 63 -43.68 26.25 -12.59
CA PRO A 63 -42.54 25.87 -13.43
C PRO A 63 -42.18 27.06 -14.32
N LYS A 64 -41.09 27.74 -13.98
CA LYS A 64 -40.38 28.56 -14.99
C LYS A 64 -39.76 27.58 -15.96
N GLY A 65 -40.25 27.58 -17.21
CA GLY A 65 -39.64 26.80 -18.29
C GLY A 65 -38.16 27.10 -18.37
N SER A 66 -37.34 26.15 -17.97
CA SER A 66 -35.91 26.22 -18.16
C SER A 66 -35.50 25.22 -19.23
N SER A 67 -34.68 25.72 -20.12
CA SER A 67 -33.99 25.00 -21.16
C SER A 67 -33.50 23.62 -20.69
N PHE A 68 -33.86 22.60 -21.46
CA PHE A 68 -33.42 21.21 -21.32
C PHE A 68 -31.89 21.09 -21.25
N SER A 69 -31.37 20.92 -20.08
CA SER A 69 -30.11 20.18 -19.85
C SER A 69 -30.52 18.74 -19.62
N ASN A 70 -30.09 17.84 -20.50
CA ASN A 70 -30.66 16.53 -20.70
C ASN A 70 -30.47 15.54 -19.54
N ASP A 71 -29.66 15.86 -18.52
CA ASP A 71 -29.56 15.02 -17.30
C ASP A 71 -29.55 15.92 -16.06
N PRO A 72 -30.41 15.65 -15.05
CA PRO A 72 -30.32 16.34 -13.78
C PRO A 72 -28.91 16.15 -13.23
N PRO A 73 -28.25 17.20 -12.71
CA PRO A 73 -26.91 17.08 -12.14
C PRO A 73 -26.78 15.97 -11.07
N VAL A 74 -27.88 15.63 -10.43
CA VAL A 74 -28.02 14.53 -9.47
C VAL A 74 -27.79 13.15 -10.13
N VAL A 75 -28.31 12.93 -11.34
CA VAL A 75 -28.14 11.66 -12.08
C VAL A 75 -26.66 11.48 -12.47
N ALA A 76 -26.01 12.52 -12.94
CA ALA A 76 -24.58 12.48 -13.27
C ALA A 76 -23.73 12.17 -12.03
N LEU A 77 -24.08 12.70 -10.87
CA LEU A 77 -23.40 12.38 -9.62
C LEU A 77 -23.60 10.92 -9.17
N MET A 78 -24.81 10.36 -9.37
CA MET A 78 -25.07 8.94 -9.09
C MET A 78 -24.18 8.03 -9.94
N PHE A 79 -24.09 8.28 -11.27
CA PHE A 79 -23.19 7.51 -12.13
C PHE A 79 -21.72 7.63 -11.69
N ARG A 80 -21.25 8.81 -11.27
CA ARG A 80 -19.90 9.00 -10.74
C ARG A 80 -19.68 8.23 -9.43
N LEU A 81 -20.68 8.13 -8.57
CA LEU A 81 -20.61 7.31 -7.34
C LEU A 81 -20.50 5.82 -7.67
N ASP A 82 -21.33 5.32 -8.58
CA ASP A 82 -21.30 3.92 -8.99
C ASP A 82 -19.96 3.54 -9.63
N GLU A 83 -19.41 4.42 -10.48
CA GLU A 83 -18.08 4.22 -11.09
C GLU A 83 -16.96 4.18 -10.02
N ILE A 84 -17.01 5.06 -9.04
CA ILE A 84 -16.02 5.05 -7.94
C ILE A 84 -16.17 3.81 -7.07
N ASP A 85 -17.41 3.37 -6.79
CA ASP A 85 -17.64 2.15 -6.02
C ASP A 85 -17.12 0.90 -6.73
N ALA A 86 -17.31 0.79 -8.03
CA ALA A 86 -16.71 -0.27 -8.83
C ALA A 86 -15.16 -0.25 -8.72
N LYS A 87 -14.54 0.92 -8.89
CA LYS A 87 -13.08 1.09 -8.74
C LYS A 87 -12.57 0.74 -7.34
N ILE A 88 -13.32 1.08 -6.29
CA ILE A 88 -12.98 0.70 -4.91
C ILE A 88 -13.05 -0.83 -4.76
N GLY A 89 -14.09 -1.48 -5.29
CA GLY A 89 -14.23 -2.94 -5.28
C GLY A 89 -13.07 -3.66 -5.95
N GLU A 90 -12.69 -3.24 -7.15
CA GLU A 90 -11.51 -3.75 -7.87
C GLU A 90 -10.22 -3.57 -7.06
N GLN A 91 -10.04 -2.37 -6.50
CA GLN A 91 -8.86 -2.09 -5.68
C GLN A 91 -8.82 -2.92 -4.40
N MET A 92 -9.96 -3.22 -3.77
CA MET A 92 -10.05 -4.12 -2.61
C MET A 92 -9.63 -5.54 -2.96
N ASN A 93 -10.11 -6.08 -4.09
CA ASN A 93 -9.72 -7.40 -4.56
C ASN A 93 -8.20 -7.47 -4.82
N ARG A 94 -7.64 -6.42 -5.42
CA ARG A 94 -6.19 -6.33 -5.65
C ARG A 94 -5.41 -6.26 -4.33
N VAL A 95 -5.86 -5.48 -3.36
CA VAL A 95 -5.25 -5.39 -2.02
C VAL A 95 -5.26 -6.75 -1.33
N SER A 96 -6.38 -7.47 -1.34
CA SER A 96 -6.51 -8.79 -0.71
C SER A 96 -5.59 -9.82 -1.34
N LYS A 97 -5.52 -9.84 -2.67
CA LYS A 97 -4.61 -10.74 -3.40
C LYS A 97 -3.15 -10.45 -3.07
N LEU A 98 -2.73 -9.19 -3.16
CA LEU A 98 -1.35 -8.79 -2.85
C LEU A 98 -0.97 -9.11 -1.39
N LEU A 99 -1.88 -8.89 -0.44
CA LEU A 99 -1.65 -9.23 0.96
C LEU A 99 -1.40 -10.74 1.11
N SER A 100 -2.24 -11.57 0.51
CA SER A 100 -2.07 -13.04 0.53
C SER A 100 -0.74 -13.46 -0.10
N ASP A 101 -0.39 -12.90 -1.26
CA ASP A 101 0.86 -13.22 -1.95
C ASP A 101 2.09 -12.82 -1.12
N ILE A 102 2.07 -11.64 -0.51
CA ILE A 102 3.16 -11.15 0.35
C ILE A 102 3.28 -11.98 1.62
N MET A 103 2.16 -12.33 2.27
CA MET A 103 2.18 -13.22 3.45
C MET A 103 2.77 -14.57 3.09
N ASN A 104 2.35 -15.19 1.97
CA ASN A 104 2.91 -16.45 1.49
C ASN A 104 4.42 -16.39 1.17
N ILE A 105 4.94 -15.23 0.79
CA ILE A 105 6.38 -15.01 0.60
C ILE A 105 7.06 -14.93 1.97
N ILE A 106 6.54 -14.13 2.89
CA ILE A 106 7.13 -13.92 4.22
C ILE A 106 7.12 -15.22 5.05
N ASP A 107 6.10 -16.06 4.88
CA ASP A 107 5.99 -17.35 5.55
C ASP A 107 7.07 -18.35 5.13
N LEU A 108 7.81 -18.09 4.04
CA LEU A 108 8.98 -18.88 3.66
C LEU A 108 10.19 -18.59 4.57
N LEU A 109 10.19 -17.48 5.31
CA LEU A 109 11.29 -17.18 6.24
C LEU A 109 11.30 -18.18 7.38
N PRO A 110 12.49 -18.73 7.72
CA PRO A 110 12.63 -19.60 8.86
C PRO A 110 12.39 -18.82 10.16
N ASP A 111 11.86 -19.51 11.16
CA ASP A 111 11.52 -18.96 12.48
C ASP A 111 12.00 -19.85 13.63
N SER A 112 13.00 -20.70 13.35
CA SER A 112 13.53 -21.69 14.30
C SER A 112 14.48 -21.08 15.33
N THR A 113 15.12 -19.98 15.02
CA THR A 113 16.07 -19.30 15.92
C THR A 113 15.57 -17.90 16.31
N PRO A 114 16.00 -17.36 17.48
CA PRO A 114 15.64 -16.02 17.88
C PRO A 114 16.03 -14.93 16.86
N GLU A 115 17.11 -15.15 16.10
CA GLU A 115 17.55 -14.23 15.06
C GLU A 115 16.65 -14.28 13.80
N GLU A 116 16.23 -15.47 13.42
CA GLU A 116 15.29 -15.68 12.30
C GLU A 116 13.93 -15.09 12.65
N ASN A 117 13.41 -15.36 13.85
CA ASN A 117 12.18 -14.75 14.35
C ASN A 117 12.25 -13.22 14.33
N LEU A 118 13.36 -12.63 14.77
CA LEU A 118 13.53 -11.19 14.73
C LEU A 118 13.55 -10.66 13.29
N SER A 119 14.19 -11.35 12.37
CA SER A 119 14.24 -10.99 10.96
C SER A 119 12.85 -11.03 10.33
N LYS A 120 12.07 -12.10 10.58
CA LYS A 120 10.70 -12.30 10.11
C LYS A 120 9.79 -11.20 10.68
N ALA A 121 9.81 -10.94 11.99
CA ALA A 121 9.02 -9.92 12.65
C ALA A 121 9.30 -8.51 12.08
N ILE A 122 10.56 -8.18 11.79
CA ILE A 122 10.93 -6.90 11.17
C ILE A 122 10.33 -6.77 9.75
N ILE A 123 10.36 -7.85 8.97
CA ILE A 123 9.78 -7.90 7.62
C ILE A 123 8.25 -7.74 7.69
N GLU A 124 7.58 -8.48 8.57
CA GLU A 124 6.13 -8.37 8.79
C GLU A 124 5.72 -6.96 9.19
N ASN A 125 6.32 -6.41 10.23
CA ASN A 125 6.06 -5.05 10.71
C ASN A 125 6.26 -4.00 9.62
N ARG A 126 7.26 -4.19 8.75
CA ARG A 126 7.57 -3.24 7.68
C ARG A 126 6.59 -3.27 6.54
N TYR A 127 6.23 -4.47 6.05
CA TYR A 127 5.46 -4.63 4.80
C TYR A 127 4.00 -4.94 5.04
N ILE A 128 3.65 -5.77 6.02
CA ILE A 128 2.26 -6.09 6.36
C ILE A 128 1.64 -4.98 7.21
N ASP A 129 2.28 -4.66 8.35
CA ASP A 129 1.80 -3.62 9.27
C ASP A 129 2.13 -2.20 8.80
N ARG A 130 2.95 -2.06 7.76
CA ARG A 130 3.31 -0.80 7.11
C ARG A 130 3.96 0.21 8.05
N MET A 131 4.67 -0.28 9.06
CA MET A 131 5.31 0.55 10.06
C MET A 131 6.48 1.35 9.47
N GLY A 132 6.64 2.59 9.95
CA GLY A 132 7.85 3.37 9.73
C GLY A 132 9.02 2.80 10.53
N TRP A 133 10.27 3.05 10.10
CA TRP A 133 11.47 2.48 10.74
C TRP A 133 11.56 2.71 12.24
N ASP A 134 11.18 3.90 12.73
CA ASP A 134 11.24 4.23 14.16
C ASP A 134 10.24 3.40 14.97
N ARG A 135 9.09 3.05 14.38
CA ARG A 135 8.11 2.16 15.00
C ARG A 135 8.58 0.71 14.97
N VAL A 136 9.12 0.23 13.84
CA VAL A 136 9.71 -1.11 13.73
C VAL A 136 10.82 -1.31 14.77
N CYS A 137 11.70 -0.31 14.96
CA CYS A 137 12.75 -0.38 15.98
C CYS A 137 12.19 -0.49 17.40
N ARG A 138 11.14 0.27 17.72
CA ARG A 138 10.50 0.24 19.05
C ARG A 138 9.79 -1.08 19.32
N GLU A 139 8.98 -1.57 18.37
CA GLU A 139 8.26 -2.83 18.52
C GLU A 139 9.19 -4.03 18.70
N ASN A 140 10.33 -4.02 18.02
CA ASN A 140 11.30 -5.11 18.11
C ASN A 140 12.41 -4.87 19.17
N HIS A 141 12.32 -3.80 19.96
CA HIS A 141 13.31 -3.41 20.97
C HIS A 141 14.76 -3.40 20.44
N CYS A 142 14.94 -2.92 19.21
CA CYS A 142 16.21 -2.96 18.49
C CYS A 142 16.68 -1.54 18.13
N SER A 143 18.00 -1.36 18.10
CA SER A 143 18.61 -0.17 17.51
C SER A 143 18.38 -0.16 15.99
N ARG A 144 18.42 1.02 15.38
CA ARG A 144 18.22 1.18 13.93
C ARG A 144 19.21 0.36 13.10
N SER A 145 20.47 0.33 13.51
CA SER A 145 21.51 -0.47 12.84
C SER A 145 21.23 -1.97 12.92
N LYS A 146 20.77 -2.46 14.10
CA LYS A 146 20.39 -3.85 14.28
C LYS A 146 19.18 -4.18 13.41
N THR A 147 18.13 -3.35 13.44
CA THR A 147 16.93 -3.51 12.62
C THR A 147 17.26 -3.56 11.13
N SER A 148 18.09 -2.64 10.62
CA SER A 148 18.51 -2.62 9.21
C SER A 148 19.27 -3.88 8.82
N ARG A 149 20.17 -4.38 9.69
CA ARG A 149 20.91 -5.61 9.44
C ARG A 149 20.00 -6.84 9.32
N TYR A 150 19.04 -7.00 10.24
CA TYR A 150 18.12 -8.13 10.22
C TYR A 150 17.10 -8.04 9.10
N TRP A 151 16.66 -6.82 8.75
CA TRP A 151 15.84 -6.59 7.58
C TRP A 151 16.54 -7.03 6.29
N LYS A 152 17.81 -6.64 6.09
CA LYS A 152 18.60 -7.09 4.93
C LYS A 152 18.77 -8.60 4.93
N LYS A 153 19.10 -9.19 6.10
CA LYS A 153 19.22 -10.66 6.25
C LYS A 153 17.93 -11.37 5.80
N GLY A 154 16.76 -10.84 6.18
CA GLY A 154 15.46 -11.39 5.77
C GLY A 154 15.20 -11.27 4.27
N LEU A 155 15.50 -10.12 3.64
CA LEU A 155 15.36 -9.97 2.19
C LEU A 155 16.26 -10.94 1.42
N TYR A 156 17.52 -11.08 1.81
CA TYR A 156 18.43 -12.03 1.15
C TYR A 156 18.02 -13.49 1.37
N ALA A 157 17.54 -13.85 2.56
CA ALA A 157 17.01 -15.18 2.82
C ALA A 157 15.79 -15.50 1.93
N LEU A 158 14.90 -14.53 1.71
CA LEU A 158 13.76 -14.69 0.78
C LEU A 158 14.22 -14.92 -0.67
N LEU A 159 15.27 -14.26 -1.11
CA LEU A 159 15.83 -14.42 -2.46
C LEU A 159 16.49 -15.79 -2.71
N GLU A 160 16.79 -16.58 -1.69
CA GLU A 160 17.27 -17.95 -1.85
C GLU A 160 16.16 -18.89 -2.36
N PHE A 161 14.90 -18.55 -2.14
CA PHE A 161 13.77 -19.38 -2.58
C PHE A 161 13.48 -19.19 -4.06
N LYS A 162 13.55 -20.29 -4.83
CA LYS A 162 13.18 -20.30 -6.27
C LYS A 162 11.79 -19.75 -6.54
N LYS A 163 10.83 -19.98 -5.62
CA LYS A 163 9.46 -19.46 -5.73
C LYS A 163 9.45 -17.94 -5.74
N VAL A 164 10.23 -17.28 -4.90
CA VAL A 164 10.33 -15.81 -4.83
C VAL A 164 10.96 -15.26 -6.10
N LYS A 165 12.06 -15.85 -6.56
CA LYS A 165 12.70 -15.44 -7.83
C LYS A 165 11.77 -15.58 -9.02
N LYS A 166 10.97 -16.65 -9.08
CA LYS A 166 9.97 -16.83 -10.12
C LYS A 166 8.89 -15.73 -10.07
N ILE A 167 8.38 -15.41 -8.88
CA ILE A 167 7.37 -14.34 -8.71
C ILE A 167 7.93 -12.99 -9.20
N LEU A 168 9.17 -12.67 -8.86
CA LEU A 168 9.83 -11.44 -9.30
C LEU A 168 10.02 -11.42 -10.82
N HIS A 169 10.51 -12.50 -11.40
CA HIS A 169 10.67 -12.64 -12.84
C HIS A 169 9.32 -12.46 -13.57
N ASP A 170 8.28 -13.19 -13.16
CA ASP A 170 6.93 -13.07 -13.74
C ASP A 170 6.35 -11.64 -13.58
N TYR A 171 6.73 -10.93 -12.52
CA TYR A 171 6.28 -9.57 -12.26
C TYR A 171 7.00 -8.51 -13.10
N TYR A 172 8.33 -8.63 -13.27
CA TYR A 172 9.14 -7.62 -13.94
C TYR A 172 9.38 -7.91 -15.43
N GLU A 173 9.37 -9.16 -15.86
CA GLU A 173 9.64 -9.57 -17.23
C GLU A 173 8.41 -10.13 -17.95
N GLY A 174 7.33 -10.40 -17.22
CA GLY A 174 6.06 -10.94 -17.76
C GLY A 174 5.11 -9.88 -18.32
N VAL A 175 5.63 -8.67 -18.66
CA VAL A 175 4.88 -7.57 -19.29
C VAL A 175 5.04 -7.61 -20.79
#